data_18d0a31d2fb38f1171760c6db0159809
#
_entry.id   18d0a31d2fb38f1171760c6db0159809
#
_cell.length_a   1.000
_cell.length_b   1.000
_cell.length_c   1.000
_cell.angle_alpha   90.00
_cell.angle_beta   90.00
_cell.angle_gamma   90.00
#
_symmetry.space_group_name_H-M   'P 1'
#
loop_
_entity.id
_entity.type
_entity.pdbx_description
1 polymer ?
#
loop_
_entity_poly.entity_id
_entity_poly.type
_entity_poly.pdbx_seq_one_letter_code
_entity_poly.pdbx_strand_id
1 'polypeptide(L)'
;KKLAGFSEEYGLLADFDKEADLMFDLLLINGCVITVDSAHTVYQPGYVAVEKDTIAAIGPMSDLPVLPEAGRVIDLCGHAVLPGLVDAHGHAGHCLIKNLFEYRDDWDDLAEQVYYQCTDTEFWRAEGSLAAAERIKFGITTGVSMVGSTPRIDIIEPVGANLEGSSRVGIRQLSGIGCANGPWPKKARAWNGKEYTESTVTPKMAYRSTEEALKAYNGRHPLETCIVAPGRMGLRPGESAEDNIAHNREMYRLAEEYGVPLHTHAFAGDIQFLYDTT
;
A
#
# COMPACT_ATOMS: atom_id res chain seq x y z
N LYS A 1 -15.91 -22.81 11.87
CA LYS A 1 -15.63 -24.27 12.01
C LYS A 1 -14.41 -24.76 11.22
N LYS A 2 -13.60 -23.87 10.59
CA LYS A 2 -12.37 -24.24 9.85
C LYS A 2 -11.07 -23.65 10.44
N LEU A 3 -11.14 -22.98 11.59
CA LEU A 3 -9.94 -22.51 12.30
C LEU A 3 -9.42 -23.50 13.35
N ALA A 4 -10.18 -24.55 13.66
CA ALA A 4 -9.77 -25.58 14.63
C ALA A 4 -8.74 -26.58 14.09
N GLY A 5 -8.54 -26.68 12.77
CA GLY A 5 -7.57 -27.61 12.18
C GLY A 5 -6.14 -27.09 12.08
N PHE A 6 -5.94 -25.78 12.28
CA PHE A 6 -4.59 -25.18 12.21
C PHE A 6 -3.80 -25.31 13.52
N SER A 7 -4.52 -25.56 14.64
CA SER A 7 -3.90 -25.65 15.96
C SER A 7 -3.23 -26.99 16.27
N GLU A 8 -3.61 -28.06 15.60
CA GLU A 8 -3.04 -29.38 15.85
C GLU A 8 -1.74 -29.65 15.05
N GLU A 9 -1.52 -28.93 13.96
CA GLU A 9 -0.36 -29.16 13.08
C GLU A 9 0.90 -28.40 13.51
N TYR A 10 0.77 -27.39 14.39
CA TYR A 10 1.87 -26.49 14.78
C TYR A 10 2.09 -26.40 16.30
N GLY A 11 1.69 -27.40 17.07
CA GLY A 11 2.02 -27.55 18.47
C GLY A 11 1.78 -26.30 19.33
N LEU A 12 0.52 -25.86 19.46
CA LEU A 12 0.15 -24.75 20.36
C LEU A 12 0.39 -25.17 21.82
N LEU A 13 1.44 -24.64 22.43
CA LEU A 13 1.70 -24.76 23.86
C LEU A 13 0.84 -23.73 24.61
N ALA A 14 -0.20 -24.27 25.25
CA ALA A 14 -1.02 -23.71 26.34
C ALA A 14 -1.48 -22.24 26.29
N ASP A 15 -2.80 -22.05 26.27
CA ASP A 15 -3.47 -20.81 26.69
C ASP A 15 -3.26 -20.61 28.21
N PHE A 16 -2.60 -19.53 28.58
CA PHE A 16 -2.51 -19.09 29.98
C PHE A 16 -3.40 -17.88 30.22
N ASP A 17 -4.57 -18.12 30.84
CA ASP A 17 -5.36 -17.09 31.53
C ASP A 17 -4.66 -16.67 32.83
N LYS A 18 -3.79 -15.69 32.78
CA LYS A 18 -3.37 -14.85 33.94
C LYS A 18 -2.88 -13.51 33.40
N GLU A 19 -3.44 -12.41 33.90
CA GLU A 19 -2.81 -11.09 33.95
C GLU A 19 -1.55 -11.15 34.86
N ALA A 20 -0.53 -11.86 34.37
CA ALA A 20 0.83 -11.72 34.85
C ALA A 20 1.51 -10.66 33.96
N ASP A 21 2.46 -9.92 34.50
CA ASP A 21 3.33 -9.05 33.71
C ASP A 21 4.11 -9.89 32.68
N LEU A 22 3.44 -10.20 31.56
CA LEU A 22 4.04 -10.95 30.46
C LEU A 22 5.17 -10.11 29.87
N MET A 23 6.35 -10.71 29.73
CA MET A 23 7.48 -10.02 29.16
C MET A 23 7.27 -9.75 27.65
N PHE A 24 6.57 -10.66 26.96
CA PHE A 24 6.28 -10.56 25.51
C PHE A 24 4.84 -11.01 25.19
N ASP A 25 4.25 -10.41 24.16
CA ASP A 25 2.94 -10.85 23.66
C ASP A 25 3.06 -12.11 22.80
N LEU A 26 4.15 -12.23 22.03
CA LEU A 26 4.43 -13.39 21.17
C LEU A 26 5.93 -13.73 21.21
N LEU A 27 6.21 -15.02 21.35
CA LEU A 27 7.56 -15.57 21.26
C LEU A 27 7.59 -16.70 20.22
N LEU A 28 8.36 -16.48 19.15
CA LEU A 28 8.66 -17.49 18.14
C LEU A 28 9.99 -18.15 18.51
N ILE A 29 10.03 -19.48 18.59
CA ILE A 29 11.23 -20.23 19.02
C ILE A 29 11.62 -21.29 18.00
N ASN A 30 12.88 -21.75 18.09
CA ASN A 30 13.43 -22.86 17.30
C ASN A 30 13.32 -22.64 15.78
N GLY A 31 13.33 -21.39 15.31
CA GLY A 31 13.28 -21.05 13.90
C GLY A 31 14.65 -20.87 13.24
N CYS A 32 14.67 -20.84 11.92
CA CYS A 32 15.75 -20.25 11.14
C CYS A 32 15.42 -18.76 10.93
N VAL A 33 15.94 -17.90 11.80
CA VAL A 33 15.66 -16.45 11.78
C VAL A 33 16.64 -15.77 10.84
N ILE A 34 16.13 -15.25 9.73
CA ILE A 34 16.89 -14.54 8.68
C ILE A 34 16.58 -13.06 8.82
N THR A 35 17.52 -12.27 9.33
CA THR A 35 17.26 -10.88 9.71
C THR A 35 17.18 -9.92 8.52
N VAL A 36 17.79 -10.27 7.40
CA VAL A 36 17.93 -9.41 6.20
C VAL A 36 18.60 -8.07 6.55
N ASP A 37 19.45 -8.05 7.56
CA ASP A 37 20.28 -6.90 7.92
C ASP A 37 21.54 -6.79 7.03
N SER A 38 22.28 -5.71 7.15
CA SER A 38 23.50 -5.47 6.37
C SER A 38 24.61 -6.49 6.65
N ALA A 39 24.55 -7.20 7.79
CA ALA A 39 25.49 -8.26 8.16
C ALA A 39 25.05 -9.65 7.67
N HIS A 40 23.87 -9.75 7.04
CA HIS A 40 23.27 -11.03 6.61
C HIS A 40 23.16 -12.05 7.74
N THR A 41 22.78 -11.58 8.93
CA THR A 41 22.70 -12.39 10.13
C THR A 41 21.63 -13.49 10.01
N VAL A 42 21.99 -14.71 10.41
CA VAL A 42 21.07 -15.85 10.50
C VAL A 42 21.27 -16.55 11.84
N TYR A 43 20.19 -16.72 12.59
CA TYR A 43 20.17 -17.50 13.83
C TYR A 43 19.47 -18.84 13.59
N GLN A 44 20.16 -19.95 13.83
CA GLN A 44 19.59 -21.30 13.63
C GLN A 44 20.14 -22.30 14.66
N PRO A 45 19.35 -22.73 15.67
CA PRO A 45 18.00 -22.26 15.97
C PRO A 45 17.99 -20.84 16.55
N GLY A 46 17.02 -20.03 16.14
CA GLY A 46 16.83 -18.66 16.60
C GLY A 46 15.44 -18.42 17.18
N TYR A 47 15.26 -17.25 17.78
CA TYR A 47 13.99 -16.76 18.31
C TYR A 47 13.67 -15.34 17.83
N VAL A 48 12.37 -15.01 17.87
CA VAL A 48 11.83 -13.64 17.70
C VAL A 48 10.84 -13.40 18.82
N ALA A 49 11.04 -12.34 19.60
CA ALA A 49 10.12 -11.89 20.62
C ALA A 49 9.42 -10.59 20.19
N VAL A 50 8.12 -10.51 20.38
CA VAL A 50 7.30 -9.37 19.98
C VAL A 50 6.56 -8.82 21.20
N GLU A 51 6.60 -7.51 21.36
CA GLU A 51 5.81 -6.74 22.31
C GLU A 51 4.95 -5.75 21.52
N LYS A 52 3.63 -5.86 21.67
CA LYS A 52 2.63 -5.08 20.91
C LYS A 52 2.84 -5.23 19.39
N ASP A 53 3.27 -4.18 18.74
CA ASP A 53 3.50 -4.08 17.29
C ASP A 53 5.00 -4.01 16.92
N THR A 54 5.88 -4.30 17.88
CA THR A 54 7.33 -4.14 17.71
C THR A 54 8.07 -5.43 18.02
N ILE A 55 9.09 -5.74 17.20
CA ILE A 55 10.05 -6.78 17.52
C ILE A 55 10.91 -6.28 18.69
N ALA A 56 10.74 -6.90 19.86
CA ALA A 56 11.44 -6.51 21.09
C ALA A 56 12.85 -7.14 21.16
N ALA A 57 12.99 -8.38 20.69
CA ALA A 57 14.27 -9.07 20.67
C ALA A 57 14.33 -10.14 19.57
N ILE A 58 15.54 -10.38 19.06
CA ILE A 58 15.88 -11.51 18.19
C ILE A 58 17.26 -12.06 18.59
N GLY A 59 17.48 -13.34 18.40
CA GLY A 59 18.80 -13.94 18.68
C GLY A 59 18.81 -15.44 18.51
N PRO A 60 19.96 -16.06 18.83
CA PRO A 60 20.07 -17.52 18.88
C PRO A 60 19.34 -18.08 20.11
N MET A 61 18.79 -19.28 20.01
CA MET A 61 18.13 -19.95 21.15
C MET A 61 19.03 -20.11 22.38
N SER A 62 20.34 -20.11 22.20
CA SER A 62 21.29 -20.15 23.33
C SER A 62 21.19 -18.97 24.30
N ASP A 63 20.64 -17.84 23.84
CA ASP A 63 20.46 -16.65 24.67
C ASP A 63 19.23 -16.77 25.59
N LEU A 64 18.37 -17.78 25.34
CA LEU A 64 17.20 -18.10 26.14
C LEU A 64 17.33 -19.46 26.82
N PRO A 65 18.23 -19.64 27.80
CA PRO A 65 18.40 -20.91 28.52
C PRO A 65 17.14 -21.30 29.31
N VAL A 66 16.33 -20.30 29.65
CA VAL A 66 14.97 -20.43 30.20
C VAL A 66 14.07 -19.55 29.35
N LEU A 67 12.95 -20.10 28.88
CA LEU A 67 12.01 -19.31 28.08
C LEU A 67 11.33 -18.24 28.97
N PRO A 68 11.32 -16.97 28.54
CA PRO A 68 10.58 -15.92 29.22
C PRO A 68 9.06 -16.17 29.13
N GLU A 69 8.29 -15.58 30.06
CA GLU A 69 6.85 -15.58 29.97
C GLU A 69 6.38 -14.80 28.75
N ALA A 70 5.46 -15.39 27.99
CA ALA A 70 4.87 -14.77 26.80
C ALA A 70 3.40 -15.16 26.68
N GLY A 71 2.59 -14.24 26.16
CA GLY A 71 1.17 -14.48 25.94
C GLY A 71 0.91 -15.62 24.97
N ARG A 72 1.79 -15.78 24.00
CA ARG A 72 1.76 -16.89 23.04
C ARG A 72 3.18 -17.32 22.67
N VAL A 73 3.41 -18.62 22.71
CA VAL A 73 4.68 -19.23 22.22
C VAL A 73 4.37 -20.10 21.02
N ILE A 74 5.15 -19.94 19.95
CA ILE A 74 5.06 -20.78 18.74
C ILE A 74 6.41 -21.42 18.47
N ASP A 75 6.45 -22.76 18.53
CA ASP A 75 7.62 -23.51 18.08
C ASP A 75 7.60 -23.61 16.54
N LEU A 76 8.61 -23.06 15.91
CA LEU A 76 8.73 -23.02 14.46
C LEU A 76 9.32 -24.31 13.87
N CYS A 77 9.81 -25.23 14.71
CA CYS A 77 10.35 -26.51 14.26
C CYS A 77 11.37 -26.39 13.11
N GLY A 78 12.20 -25.36 13.12
CA GLY A 78 13.19 -25.10 12.07
C GLY A 78 12.69 -24.33 10.85
N HIS A 79 11.40 -23.95 10.80
CA HIS A 79 10.89 -23.10 9.70
C HIS A 79 11.57 -21.74 9.68
N ALA A 80 11.67 -21.18 8.48
CA ALA A 80 12.28 -19.86 8.29
C ALA A 80 11.34 -18.74 8.76
N VAL A 81 11.91 -17.75 9.43
CA VAL A 81 11.30 -16.46 9.75
C VAL A 81 12.13 -15.36 9.13
N LEU A 82 11.50 -14.47 8.40
CA LEU A 82 12.13 -13.31 7.77
C LEU A 82 11.16 -12.11 7.83
N PRO A 83 11.68 -10.88 7.67
CA PRO A 83 10.82 -9.70 7.52
C PRO A 83 9.83 -9.90 6.37
N GLY A 84 8.61 -9.36 6.54
CA GLY A 84 7.63 -9.39 5.47
C GLY A 84 8.16 -8.72 4.20
N LEU A 85 7.79 -9.27 3.04
CA LEU A 85 8.19 -8.72 1.75
C LEU A 85 7.59 -7.33 1.54
N VAL A 86 8.31 -6.50 0.76
CA VAL A 86 7.87 -5.16 0.37
C VAL A 86 7.57 -5.15 -1.12
N ASP A 87 6.33 -4.84 -1.48
CA ASP A 87 5.93 -4.54 -2.85
C ASP A 87 6.14 -3.05 -3.10
N ALA A 88 7.25 -2.72 -3.77
CA ALA A 88 7.67 -1.33 -3.98
C ALA A 88 6.88 -0.60 -5.07
N HIS A 89 6.06 -1.28 -5.86
CA HIS A 89 5.21 -0.67 -6.89
C HIS A 89 4.02 -1.56 -7.24
N GLY A 90 2.84 -0.99 -7.13
CA GLY A 90 1.60 -1.63 -7.55
C GLY A 90 0.54 -0.58 -7.91
N HIS A 91 -0.48 -1.02 -8.65
CA HIS A 91 -1.59 -0.17 -9.07
C HIS A 91 -2.86 -0.58 -8.33
N ALA A 92 -3.52 0.40 -7.70
CA ALA A 92 -4.86 0.22 -7.21
C ALA A 92 -5.86 0.17 -8.38
N GLY A 93 -6.96 -0.53 -8.18
CA GLY A 93 -8.02 -0.69 -9.18
C GLY A 93 -7.92 -1.95 -10.03
N HIS A 94 -6.74 -2.53 -10.14
CA HIS A 94 -6.49 -3.64 -11.06
C HIS A 94 -6.94 -5.00 -10.52
N CYS A 95 -7.12 -5.18 -9.21
CA CYS A 95 -7.49 -6.47 -8.63
C CYS A 95 -8.93 -6.87 -8.95
N LEU A 96 -9.88 -5.93 -8.86
CA LEU A 96 -11.29 -6.19 -9.17
C LEU A 96 -11.59 -6.28 -10.68
N ILE A 97 -10.75 -5.68 -11.50
CA ILE A 97 -10.94 -5.67 -12.97
C ILE A 97 -9.95 -6.57 -13.72
N LYS A 98 -9.32 -7.52 -13.01
CA LYS A 98 -8.44 -8.52 -13.63
C LYS A 98 -9.16 -9.17 -14.83
N ASN A 99 -8.43 -9.29 -15.94
CA ASN A 99 -8.87 -9.88 -17.18
C ASN A 99 -10.05 -9.17 -17.89
N LEU A 100 -10.57 -8.05 -17.37
CA LEU A 100 -11.67 -7.33 -18.00
C LEU A 100 -11.30 -6.82 -19.40
N PHE A 101 -10.03 -6.49 -19.60
CA PHE A 101 -9.51 -5.94 -20.86
C PHE A 101 -8.44 -6.84 -21.49
N GLU A 102 -8.45 -8.13 -21.17
CA GLU A 102 -7.51 -9.09 -21.72
C GLU A 102 -7.59 -9.11 -23.25
N TYR A 103 -6.44 -9.15 -23.92
CA TYR A 103 -6.30 -9.13 -25.36
C TYR A 103 -6.79 -7.85 -26.09
N ARG A 104 -6.80 -6.70 -25.39
CA ARG A 104 -7.15 -5.40 -25.98
C ARG A 104 -5.94 -4.49 -26.04
N ASP A 105 -5.79 -3.78 -27.18
CA ASP A 105 -4.71 -2.81 -27.39
C ASP A 105 -5.03 -1.43 -26.78
N ASP A 106 -6.30 -1.16 -26.45
CA ASP A 106 -6.83 0.07 -25.86
C ASP A 106 -7.01 0.00 -24.34
N TRP A 107 -6.20 -0.82 -23.67
CA TRP A 107 -6.31 -1.10 -22.24
C TRP A 107 -6.28 0.17 -21.37
N ASP A 108 -5.36 1.09 -21.64
CA ASP A 108 -5.20 2.31 -20.85
C ASP A 108 -6.44 3.19 -20.91
N ASP A 109 -7.02 3.37 -22.12
CA ASP A 109 -8.21 4.19 -22.34
C ASP A 109 -9.44 3.57 -21.66
N LEU A 110 -9.59 2.25 -21.74
CA LEU A 110 -10.69 1.54 -21.13
C LEU A 110 -10.58 1.53 -19.60
N ALA A 111 -9.38 1.34 -19.07
CA ALA A 111 -9.14 1.39 -17.63
C ALA A 111 -9.46 2.80 -17.09
N GLU A 112 -9.02 3.87 -17.78
CA GLU A 112 -9.38 5.24 -17.40
C GLU A 112 -10.90 5.46 -17.42
N GLN A 113 -11.60 4.98 -18.45
CA GLN A 113 -13.06 5.08 -18.52
C GLN A 113 -13.75 4.38 -17.33
N VAL A 114 -13.33 3.16 -16.99
CA VAL A 114 -13.88 2.44 -15.84
C VAL A 114 -13.64 3.21 -14.56
N TYR A 115 -12.43 3.63 -14.29
CA TYR A 115 -12.08 4.30 -13.04
C TYR A 115 -12.74 5.65 -12.86
N TYR A 116 -12.82 6.46 -13.91
CA TYR A 116 -13.42 7.79 -13.84
C TYR A 116 -14.94 7.80 -13.96
N GLN A 117 -15.54 6.78 -14.57
CA GLN A 117 -16.94 6.81 -14.94
C GLN A 117 -17.81 5.70 -14.35
N CYS A 118 -17.22 4.60 -13.89
CA CYS A 118 -17.95 3.41 -13.50
C CYS A 118 -17.69 2.96 -12.06
N THR A 119 -16.80 3.63 -11.32
CA THR A 119 -16.48 3.26 -9.94
C THR A 119 -17.09 4.22 -8.92
N ASP A 120 -17.31 3.69 -7.73
CA ASP A 120 -17.74 4.43 -6.55
C ASP A 120 -16.81 4.17 -5.36
N THR A 121 -17.12 4.75 -4.22
CA THR A 121 -16.34 4.60 -2.99
C THR A 121 -16.28 3.15 -2.51
N GLU A 122 -17.37 2.38 -2.68
CA GLU A 122 -17.40 0.97 -2.27
C GLU A 122 -16.52 0.08 -3.16
N PHE A 123 -16.46 0.37 -4.45
CA PHE A 123 -15.49 -0.28 -5.35
C PHE A 123 -14.07 -0.10 -4.81
N TRP A 124 -13.68 1.12 -4.46
CA TRP A 124 -12.32 1.40 -4.00
C TRP A 124 -12.01 0.79 -2.63
N ARG A 125 -12.99 0.68 -1.73
CA ARG A 125 -12.86 -0.05 -0.46
C ARG A 125 -12.65 -1.54 -0.68
N ALA A 126 -13.46 -2.15 -1.53
CA ALA A 126 -13.33 -3.56 -1.88
C ALA A 126 -12.01 -3.87 -2.58
N GLU A 127 -11.59 -3.00 -3.50
CA GLU A 127 -10.31 -3.06 -4.20
C GLU A 127 -9.14 -3.04 -3.22
N GLY A 128 -9.10 -2.08 -2.30
CA GLY A 128 -8.06 -1.99 -1.28
C GLY A 128 -8.00 -3.25 -0.41
N SER A 129 -9.16 -3.78 -0.01
CA SER A 129 -9.24 -5.01 0.78
C SER A 129 -8.74 -6.23 0.01
N LEU A 130 -9.13 -6.38 -1.26
CA LEU A 130 -8.70 -7.52 -2.09
C LEU A 130 -7.20 -7.46 -2.37
N ALA A 131 -6.69 -6.31 -2.79
CA ALA A 131 -5.27 -6.10 -3.07
C ALA A 131 -4.40 -6.39 -1.83
N ALA A 132 -4.83 -5.93 -0.65
CA ALA A 132 -4.15 -6.21 0.60
C ALA A 132 -4.17 -7.69 0.97
N ALA A 133 -5.33 -8.36 0.83
CA ALA A 133 -5.47 -9.79 1.13
C ALA A 133 -4.59 -10.65 0.20
N GLU A 134 -4.53 -10.31 -1.09
CA GLU A 134 -3.64 -11.00 -2.03
C GLU A 134 -2.17 -10.83 -1.64
N ARG A 135 -1.73 -9.60 -1.34
CA ARG A 135 -0.37 -9.31 -0.91
C ARG A 135 0.02 -10.11 0.34
N ILE A 136 -0.80 -10.08 1.38
CA ILE A 136 -0.53 -10.80 2.64
C ILE A 136 -0.43 -12.31 2.40
N LYS A 137 -1.29 -12.90 1.57
CA LYS A 137 -1.22 -14.32 1.22
C LYS A 137 0.11 -14.73 0.57
N PHE A 138 0.82 -13.80 -0.03
CA PHE A 138 2.14 -14.02 -0.62
C PHE A 138 3.30 -13.50 0.24
N GLY A 139 3.03 -13.17 1.52
CA GLY A 139 4.05 -12.73 2.47
C GLY A 139 4.45 -11.26 2.33
N ILE A 140 3.71 -10.46 1.56
CA ILE A 140 3.94 -9.03 1.41
C ILE A 140 3.19 -8.31 2.53
N THR A 141 3.91 -7.63 3.41
CA THR A 141 3.35 -6.92 4.57
C THR A 141 3.35 -5.40 4.40
N THR A 142 4.08 -4.90 3.42
CA THR A 142 4.12 -3.48 3.05
C THR A 142 4.00 -3.34 1.54
N GLY A 143 3.14 -2.45 1.06
CA GLY A 143 2.96 -2.26 -0.38
C GLY A 143 2.75 -0.81 -0.77
N VAL A 144 3.37 -0.39 -1.87
CA VAL A 144 3.04 0.85 -2.58
C VAL A 144 1.85 0.59 -3.50
N SER A 145 0.87 1.48 -3.48
CA SER A 145 -0.32 1.38 -4.32
C SER A 145 -0.60 2.72 -5.00
N MET A 146 -0.44 2.78 -6.31
CA MET A 146 -0.75 3.96 -7.11
C MET A 146 -2.27 4.15 -7.17
N VAL A 147 -2.82 5.05 -6.38
CA VAL A 147 -4.26 5.33 -6.30
C VAL A 147 -4.61 6.64 -7.02
N GLY A 148 -3.73 7.60 -7.00
CA GLY A 148 -4.01 8.99 -7.30
C GLY A 148 -4.44 9.32 -8.71
N SER A 149 -4.02 8.55 -9.71
CA SER A 149 -4.35 8.86 -11.12
C SER A 149 -5.54 8.07 -11.65
N THR A 150 -6.09 7.17 -10.89
CA THR A 150 -7.07 6.17 -11.35
C THR A 150 -8.48 6.36 -10.84
N PRO A 151 -8.77 6.71 -9.59
CA PRO A 151 -10.12 7.11 -9.21
C PRO A 151 -10.42 8.55 -9.64
N ARG A 152 -11.60 9.00 -9.35
CA ARG A 152 -11.94 10.42 -9.49
C ARG A 152 -10.97 11.27 -8.67
N ILE A 153 -10.26 12.18 -9.35
CA ILE A 153 -9.25 13.04 -8.75
C ILE A 153 -9.78 14.43 -8.34
N ASP A 154 -11.07 14.63 -8.44
CA ASP A 154 -11.80 15.85 -8.00
C ASP A 154 -12.35 15.70 -6.57
N ILE A 155 -12.35 14.49 -6.01
CA ILE A 155 -12.82 14.15 -4.67
C ILE A 155 -11.83 13.20 -3.98
N ILE A 156 -11.81 13.18 -2.66
CA ILE A 156 -10.83 12.41 -1.88
C ILE A 156 -11.36 11.08 -1.34
N GLU A 157 -12.66 10.88 -1.33
CA GLU A 157 -13.31 9.71 -0.73
C GLU A 157 -12.84 8.37 -1.30
N PRO A 158 -12.60 8.21 -2.62
CA PRO A 158 -12.09 6.96 -3.18
C PRO A 158 -10.73 6.56 -2.59
N VAL A 159 -9.83 7.53 -2.40
CA VAL A 159 -8.52 7.30 -1.78
C VAL A 159 -8.69 6.84 -0.33
N GLY A 160 -9.52 7.56 0.43
CA GLY A 160 -9.80 7.21 1.82
C GLY A 160 -10.42 5.83 2.00
N ALA A 161 -11.32 5.44 1.08
CA ALA A 161 -11.93 4.12 1.08
C ALA A 161 -10.94 3.01 0.74
N ASN A 162 -10.05 3.23 -0.22
CA ASN A 162 -9.00 2.27 -0.57
C ASN A 162 -8.03 2.04 0.60
N LEU A 163 -7.59 3.10 1.27
CA LEU A 163 -6.77 3.02 2.49
C LEU A 163 -7.49 2.26 3.60
N GLU A 164 -8.75 2.60 3.89
CA GLU A 164 -9.56 1.91 4.89
C GLU A 164 -9.70 0.42 4.57
N GLY A 165 -9.95 0.08 3.31
CA GLY A 165 -10.02 -1.32 2.87
C GLY A 165 -8.73 -2.08 3.14
N SER A 166 -7.58 -1.46 2.85
CA SER A 166 -6.26 -2.06 3.06
C SER A 166 -5.91 -2.21 4.54
N SER A 167 -6.13 -1.16 5.33
CA SER A 167 -5.78 -1.16 6.76
C SER A 167 -6.63 -2.16 7.57
N ARG A 168 -7.89 -2.38 7.18
CA ARG A 168 -8.74 -3.42 7.77
C ARG A 168 -8.20 -4.84 7.58
N VAL A 169 -7.50 -5.10 6.51
CA VAL A 169 -6.84 -6.39 6.24
C VAL A 169 -5.52 -6.51 7.01
N GLY A 170 -4.90 -5.38 7.36
CA GLY A 170 -3.71 -5.32 8.20
C GLY A 170 -2.40 -5.15 7.44
N ILE A 171 -2.41 -4.76 6.15
CA ILE A 171 -1.20 -4.40 5.42
C ILE A 171 -0.80 -2.95 5.71
N ARG A 172 0.49 -2.69 5.79
CA ARG A 172 1.02 -1.33 5.74
C ARG A 172 1.01 -0.86 4.29
N GLN A 173 0.18 0.16 3.98
CA GLN A 173 0.05 0.67 2.63
C GLN A 173 0.58 2.10 2.51
N LEU A 174 1.43 2.32 1.49
CA LEU A 174 1.83 3.62 1.00
C LEU A 174 0.96 3.93 -0.22
N SER A 175 -0.07 4.76 -0.02
CA SER A 175 -0.96 5.15 -1.11
C SER A 175 -0.37 6.30 -1.91
N GLY A 176 -0.06 6.02 -3.15
CA GLY A 176 0.38 7.01 -4.13
C GLY A 176 -0.80 7.83 -4.63
N ILE A 177 -0.88 9.08 -4.22
CA ILE A 177 -1.92 10.03 -4.62
C ILE A 177 -1.31 11.17 -5.42
N GLY A 178 -2.02 11.64 -6.42
CA GLY A 178 -1.52 12.71 -7.28
C GLY A 178 -2.37 12.84 -8.51
N CYS A 179 -2.31 14.00 -9.12
CA CYS A 179 -3.07 14.25 -10.32
C CYS A 179 -2.40 13.60 -11.53
N ALA A 180 -3.18 12.97 -12.38
CA ALA A 180 -2.70 12.50 -13.67
C ALA A 180 -2.27 13.69 -14.54
N ASN A 181 -1.33 13.44 -15.45
CA ASN A 181 -0.98 14.41 -16.47
C ASN A 181 -2.15 14.68 -17.43
N GLY A 182 -2.00 15.72 -18.26
CA GLY A 182 -2.91 16.01 -19.36
C GLY A 182 -3.18 14.81 -20.29
N PRO A 183 -4.03 14.97 -21.31
CA PRO A 183 -4.72 16.22 -21.62
C PRO A 183 -5.85 16.58 -20.65
N TRP A 184 -6.08 17.87 -20.48
CA TRP A 184 -7.12 18.43 -19.64
C TRP A 184 -8.16 19.19 -20.49
N PRO A 185 -9.42 19.38 -20.05
CA PRO A 185 -10.00 18.85 -18.79
C PRO A 185 -10.36 17.36 -18.93
N LYS A 186 -10.46 16.66 -17.78
CA LYS A 186 -10.96 15.28 -17.73
C LYS A 186 -12.44 15.26 -17.39
N LYS A 187 -13.16 14.26 -17.91
CA LYS A 187 -14.56 14.04 -17.54
C LYS A 187 -14.64 12.93 -16.50
N ALA A 188 -15.36 13.19 -15.42
CA ALA A 188 -15.68 12.20 -14.41
C ALA A 188 -17.19 12.01 -14.31
N ARG A 189 -17.62 10.81 -13.98
CA ARG A 189 -19.00 10.43 -13.83
C ARG A 189 -19.19 9.70 -12.51
N ALA A 190 -20.29 9.98 -11.81
CA ALA A 190 -20.67 9.29 -10.59
C ALA A 190 -22.10 8.80 -10.68
N TRP A 191 -22.35 7.60 -10.19
CA TRP A 191 -23.69 7.02 -10.03
C TRP A 191 -24.22 7.39 -8.63
N ASN A 192 -25.40 7.99 -8.54
CA ASN A 192 -26.03 8.39 -7.26
C ASN A 192 -27.14 7.41 -6.79
N GLY A 193 -27.26 6.25 -7.42
CA GLY A 193 -28.33 5.27 -7.15
C GLY A 193 -29.52 5.36 -8.12
N LYS A 194 -29.62 6.46 -8.92
CA LYS A 194 -30.72 6.67 -9.87
C LYS A 194 -30.21 7.12 -11.24
N GLU A 195 -29.25 8.01 -11.27
CA GLU A 195 -28.73 8.61 -12.49
C GLU A 195 -27.25 8.89 -12.38
N TYR A 196 -26.59 9.06 -13.50
CA TYR A 196 -25.22 9.51 -13.57
C TYR A 196 -25.16 11.02 -13.52
N THR A 197 -24.28 11.54 -12.66
CA THR A 197 -23.86 12.95 -12.67
C THR A 197 -22.51 13.07 -13.35
N GLU A 198 -22.36 14.03 -14.25
CA GLU A 198 -21.08 14.30 -14.92
C GLU A 198 -20.43 15.55 -14.32
N SER A 199 -19.12 15.52 -14.19
CA SER A 199 -18.31 16.67 -13.79
C SER A 199 -17.12 16.84 -14.73
N THR A 200 -16.67 18.09 -14.85
CA THR A 200 -15.45 18.41 -15.60
C THR A 200 -14.35 18.71 -14.60
N VAL A 201 -13.33 17.90 -14.60
CA VAL A 201 -12.18 17.99 -13.68
C VAL A 201 -11.08 18.82 -14.34
N THR A 202 -10.66 19.86 -13.66
CA THR A 202 -9.55 20.72 -14.08
C THR A 202 -8.27 20.41 -13.30
N PRO A 203 -7.07 20.78 -13.78
CA PRO A 203 -5.84 20.62 -13.02
C PRO A 203 -5.91 21.20 -11.62
N LYS A 204 -6.48 22.38 -11.47
CA LYS A 204 -6.63 23.05 -10.17
C LYS A 204 -7.47 22.26 -9.18
N MET A 205 -8.53 21.61 -9.65
CA MET A 205 -9.35 20.72 -8.78
C MET A 205 -8.56 19.51 -8.36
N ALA A 206 -7.82 18.89 -9.28
CA ALA A 206 -7.00 17.72 -9.01
C ALA A 206 -5.85 18.03 -8.03
N TYR A 207 -5.17 19.16 -8.16
CA TYR A 207 -4.13 19.59 -7.21
C TYR A 207 -4.71 19.81 -5.81
N ARG A 208 -5.86 20.50 -5.73
CA ARG A 208 -6.53 20.72 -4.45
C ARG A 208 -6.95 19.42 -3.79
N SER A 209 -7.55 18.48 -4.52
CA SER A 209 -7.95 17.20 -3.94
C SER A 209 -6.75 16.33 -3.55
N THR A 210 -5.64 16.39 -4.28
CA THR A 210 -4.39 15.74 -3.88
C THR A 210 -3.91 16.28 -2.54
N GLU A 211 -3.87 17.58 -2.38
CA GLU A 211 -3.48 18.24 -1.12
C GLU A 211 -4.45 17.92 0.03
N GLU A 212 -5.75 17.97 -0.23
CA GLU A 212 -6.78 17.61 0.75
C GLU A 212 -6.65 16.14 1.20
N ALA A 213 -6.35 15.22 0.27
CA ALA A 213 -6.13 13.81 0.60
C ALA A 213 -4.86 13.60 1.45
N LEU A 214 -3.76 14.29 1.15
CA LEU A 214 -2.55 14.28 1.98
C LEU A 214 -2.87 14.74 3.42
N LYS A 215 -3.61 15.84 3.57
CA LYS A 215 -4.03 16.37 4.89
C LYS A 215 -4.94 15.41 5.65
N ALA A 216 -5.88 14.78 4.95
CA ALA A 216 -6.92 13.98 5.58
C ALA A 216 -6.47 12.56 5.95
N TYR A 217 -5.56 11.97 5.17
CA TYR A 217 -5.30 10.54 5.23
C TYR A 217 -3.87 10.17 5.59
N ASN A 218 -2.87 11.03 5.36
CA ASN A 218 -1.50 10.68 5.69
C ASN A 218 -1.32 10.53 7.21
N GLY A 219 -0.98 9.31 7.64
CA GLY A 219 -0.78 9.00 9.06
C GLY A 219 -2.07 8.98 9.90
N ARG A 220 -3.26 8.97 9.29
CA ARG A 220 -4.54 8.83 9.99
C ARG A 220 -4.64 7.53 10.79
N HIS A 221 -4.05 6.48 10.29
CA HIS A 221 -3.91 5.17 10.93
C HIS A 221 -2.45 4.71 10.82
N PRO A 222 -1.91 3.93 11.80
CA PRO A 222 -0.50 3.48 11.76
C PRO A 222 -0.10 2.70 10.49
N LEU A 223 -1.08 2.08 9.82
CA LEU A 223 -0.86 1.33 8.57
C LEU A 223 -1.09 2.18 7.29
N GLU A 224 -1.48 3.44 7.43
CA GLU A 224 -1.83 4.30 6.30
C GLU A 224 -0.80 5.41 6.13
N THR A 225 -0.12 5.40 4.98
CA THR A 225 0.79 6.46 4.57
C THR A 225 0.39 6.94 3.18
N CYS A 226 0.43 8.25 2.96
CA CYS A 226 0.25 8.83 1.63
C CYS A 226 1.60 9.30 1.09
N ILE A 227 1.82 9.07 -0.20
CA ILE A 227 2.95 9.61 -0.95
C ILE A 227 2.42 10.32 -2.20
N VAL A 228 3.15 11.28 -2.73
CA VAL A 228 2.76 11.93 -3.99
C VAL A 228 3.16 11.03 -5.15
N ALA A 229 2.19 10.64 -5.97
CA ALA A 229 2.42 9.72 -7.06
C ALA A 229 1.57 10.04 -8.30
N PRO A 230 1.95 11.03 -9.11
CA PRO A 230 1.34 11.23 -10.41
C PRO A 230 1.62 10.02 -11.31
N GLY A 231 0.67 9.68 -12.19
CA GLY A 231 0.79 8.50 -13.02
C GLY A 231 2.06 8.46 -13.87
N ARG A 232 2.44 9.60 -14.44
CA ARG A 232 3.68 9.78 -15.20
C ARG A 232 4.05 11.26 -15.17
N MET A 233 5.32 11.56 -15.04
CA MET A 233 5.84 12.95 -15.10
C MET A 233 6.50 13.30 -16.45
N GLY A 234 6.73 12.34 -17.33
CA GLY A 234 7.21 12.59 -18.67
C GLY A 234 6.16 13.22 -19.60
N LEU A 235 6.62 13.89 -20.64
CA LEU A 235 5.76 14.54 -21.64
C LEU A 235 4.92 13.51 -22.40
N ARG A 236 3.62 13.73 -22.49
CA ARG A 236 2.68 12.89 -23.25
C ARG A 236 2.35 13.47 -24.61
N PRO A 237 1.98 12.63 -25.59
CA PRO A 237 1.47 13.12 -26.86
C PRO A 237 0.26 14.05 -26.66
N GLY A 238 0.30 15.23 -27.30
CA GLY A 238 -0.76 16.24 -27.20
C GLY A 238 -0.71 17.14 -25.96
N GLU A 239 0.25 16.93 -25.06
CA GLU A 239 0.51 17.79 -23.91
C GLU A 239 1.55 18.86 -24.26
N SER A 240 1.38 20.09 -23.80
CA SER A 240 2.42 21.11 -23.94
C SER A 240 3.54 20.89 -22.92
N ALA A 241 4.78 21.15 -23.30
CA ALA A 241 5.91 21.05 -22.38
C ALA A 241 5.76 22.01 -21.19
N GLU A 242 5.20 23.21 -21.41
CA GLU A 242 4.96 24.20 -20.36
C GLU A 242 3.97 23.71 -19.31
N ASP A 243 2.84 23.14 -19.74
CA ASP A 243 1.82 22.58 -18.83
C ASP A 243 2.37 21.37 -18.06
N ASN A 244 3.15 20.51 -18.75
CA ASN A 244 3.78 19.37 -18.10
C ASN A 244 4.78 19.79 -17.03
N ILE A 245 5.65 20.75 -17.32
CA ILE A 245 6.61 21.29 -16.37
C ILE A 245 5.90 21.93 -15.17
N ALA A 246 4.84 22.69 -15.40
CA ALA A 246 4.05 23.29 -14.34
C ALA A 246 3.42 22.22 -13.44
N HIS A 247 2.88 21.16 -14.05
CA HIS A 247 2.34 20.00 -13.34
C HIS A 247 3.40 19.30 -12.47
N ASN A 248 4.56 19.00 -13.06
CA ASN A 248 5.65 18.32 -12.36
C ASN A 248 6.14 19.13 -11.15
N ARG A 249 6.28 20.44 -11.31
CA ARG A 249 6.66 21.35 -10.22
C ARG A 249 5.63 21.38 -9.09
N GLU A 250 4.34 21.34 -9.43
CA GLU A 250 3.28 21.29 -8.41
C GLU A 250 3.29 19.97 -7.64
N MET A 251 3.52 18.83 -8.31
CA MET A 251 3.64 17.53 -7.63
C MET A 251 4.88 17.49 -6.72
N TYR A 252 5.99 18.02 -7.18
CA TYR A 252 7.21 18.12 -6.38
C TYR A 252 7.00 19.03 -5.17
N ARG A 253 6.39 20.21 -5.37
CA ARG A 253 6.04 21.13 -4.27
C ARG A 253 5.21 20.45 -3.18
N LEU A 254 4.18 19.69 -3.56
CA LEU A 254 3.34 18.96 -2.61
C LEU A 254 4.16 17.89 -1.85
N ALA A 255 5.00 17.14 -2.55
CA ALA A 255 5.84 16.14 -1.90
C ALA A 255 6.78 16.76 -0.86
N GLU A 256 7.44 17.87 -1.19
CA GLU A 256 8.32 18.60 -0.28
C GLU A 256 7.56 19.22 0.89
N GLU A 257 6.45 19.92 0.62
CA GLU A 257 5.68 20.59 1.67
C GLU A 257 5.14 19.63 2.71
N TYR A 258 4.73 18.43 2.29
CA TYR A 258 4.22 17.40 3.21
C TYR A 258 5.27 16.41 3.70
N GLY A 259 6.53 16.55 3.27
CA GLY A 259 7.64 15.69 3.67
C GLY A 259 7.43 14.22 3.28
N VAL A 260 6.79 13.97 2.15
CA VAL A 260 6.48 12.62 1.66
C VAL A 260 7.26 12.32 0.37
N PRO A 261 7.56 11.03 0.09
CA PRO A 261 8.21 10.65 -1.17
C PRO A 261 7.37 11.01 -2.41
N LEU A 262 8.06 11.26 -3.52
CA LEU A 262 7.46 11.36 -4.85
C LEU A 262 7.75 10.07 -5.61
N HIS A 263 6.73 9.46 -6.17
CA HIS A 263 6.78 8.20 -6.89
C HIS A 263 6.08 8.33 -8.24
N THR A 264 6.70 7.88 -9.32
CA THR A 264 6.13 8.02 -10.67
C THR A 264 6.65 6.95 -11.63
N HIS A 265 5.94 6.74 -12.74
CA HIS A 265 6.51 6.02 -13.87
C HIS A 265 7.49 6.91 -14.64
N ALA A 266 8.55 6.30 -15.13
CA ALA A 266 9.51 6.93 -16.02
C ALA A 266 9.80 6.00 -17.20
N PHE A 267 9.68 6.53 -18.41
CA PHE A 267 10.00 5.84 -19.63
C PHE A 267 11.28 6.42 -20.25
N ALA A 268 11.69 5.89 -21.41
CA ALA A 268 12.88 6.36 -22.08
C ALA A 268 12.79 7.87 -22.35
N GLY A 269 13.78 8.64 -21.89
CA GLY A 269 13.84 10.09 -22.01
C GLY A 269 13.16 10.89 -20.90
N ASP A 270 12.26 10.28 -20.10
CA ASP A 270 11.55 11.01 -19.04
C ASP A 270 12.49 11.49 -17.94
N ILE A 271 13.47 10.68 -17.55
CA ILE A 271 14.44 11.04 -16.50
C ILE A 271 15.27 12.25 -16.92
N GLN A 272 15.75 12.27 -18.19
CA GLN A 272 16.49 13.41 -18.70
C GLN A 272 15.62 14.66 -18.78
N PHE A 273 14.39 14.52 -19.27
CA PHE A 273 13.44 15.62 -19.34
C PHE A 273 13.16 16.22 -17.95
N LEU A 274 12.94 15.39 -16.94
CA LEU A 274 12.74 15.83 -15.57
C LEU A 274 13.97 16.55 -15.02
N TYR A 275 15.15 15.97 -15.21
CA TYR A 275 16.42 16.58 -14.77
C TYR A 275 16.66 17.97 -15.40
N ASP A 276 16.26 18.15 -16.67
CA ASP A 276 16.46 19.42 -17.39
C ASP A 276 15.39 20.48 -17.04
N THR A 277 14.26 20.11 -16.43
CA THR A 277 13.10 21.00 -16.31
C THR A 277 12.57 21.21 -14.89
N THR A 278 12.93 20.36 -13.96
CA THR A 278 12.56 20.46 -12.53
C THR A 278 13.74 20.81 -11.66
#